data_42bb15467e55af061e6105e36e3d6e4c
#
_entry.id   42bb15467e55af061e6105e36e3d6e4c
#
_cell.length_a   1.000
_cell.length_b   1.000
_cell.length_c   1.000
_cell.angle_alpha   90.00
_cell.angle_beta   90.00
_cell.angle_gamma   90.00
#
_symmetry.space_group_name_H-M   'P 1'
#
loop_
_entity.id
_entity.type
_entity.pdbx_description
1 polymer ?
#
loop_
_entity_poly.entity_id
_entity_poly.type
_entity_poly.pdbx_seq_one_letter_code
_entity_poly.pdbx_strand_id
1 'polypeptide(L)'
;MKRCAGGIEYELTRKAVKNLNLRLCPDGSVTVSIPKRVTLAEADRFVEQNADRIRQARQRLGCRPEYLQIPAEYQDGDQFWLFGVPYRLRLGVTGEITLRDGELSLPFPAPLSSRDPRLTRWLNRQLEPVLREMIAGLVPRLAAFCPRRPGELRLRLMTSRWGSCNPRTGELHFSTRLAHLPPEAIEGVAAHELAHLAVPDHSAAFYQATERLLPDYPRRQAMLRPPVHPTPKEPA
;
A
#
# COMPACT_ATOMS: atom_id res chain seq x y z
N MET A 1 13.25 18.37 14.41
CA MET A 1 14.23 19.40 14.06
C MET A 1 14.53 19.27 12.57
N LYS A 2 14.28 20.32 11.76
CA LYS A 2 14.57 20.32 10.32
C LYS A 2 16.06 20.56 10.07
N ARG A 3 16.65 19.84 9.12
CA ARG A 3 18.06 19.90 8.70
C ARG A 3 18.18 19.69 7.20
N CYS A 4 19.35 20.01 6.64
CA CYS A 4 19.69 19.75 5.24
C CYS A 4 21.10 19.16 5.16
N ALA A 5 21.27 18.07 4.40
CA ALA A 5 22.56 17.44 4.12
C ALA A 5 22.52 16.77 2.74
N GLY A 6 23.60 16.91 1.95
CA GLY A 6 23.67 16.39 0.57
C GLY A 6 22.55 16.89 -0.36
N GLY A 7 22.02 18.11 -0.11
CA GLY A 7 20.88 18.67 -0.84
C GLY A 7 19.53 18.02 -0.50
N ILE A 8 19.45 17.26 0.59
CA ILE A 8 18.22 16.62 1.09
C ILE A 8 17.78 17.33 2.37
N GLU A 9 16.61 17.96 2.34
CA GLU A 9 15.94 18.39 3.56
C GLU A 9 15.33 17.19 4.28
N TYR A 10 15.54 17.13 5.61
CA TYR A 10 15.03 16.03 6.42
C TYR A 10 14.65 16.48 7.83
N GLU A 11 13.73 15.76 8.44
CA GLU A 11 13.36 15.96 9.83
C GLU A 11 14.07 14.96 10.74
N LEU A 12 14.86 15.49 11.69
CA LEU A 12 15.61 14.69 12.65
C LEU A 12 14.83 14.51 13.95
N THR A 13 14.73 13.28 14.41
CA THR A 13 14.14 12.92 15.71
C THR A 13 15.09 12.00 16.48
N ARG A 14 15.30 12.31 17.78
CA ARG A 14 16.01 11.40 18.69
C ARG A 14 15.04 10.41 19.32
N LYS A 15 15.31 9.12 19.16
CA LYS A 15 14.47 8.04 19.68
C LYS A 15 15.30 6.97 20.40
N ALA A 16 14.66 6.11 21.20
CA ALA A 16 15.29 4.94 21.79
C ALA A 16 15.42 3.81 20.73
N VAL A 17 16.26 4.05 19.73
CA VAL A 17 16.55 3.10 18.64
C VAL A 17 18.02 2.67 18.70
N LYS A 18 18.35 1.46 18.21
CA LYS A 18 19.74 0.96 18.19
C LYS A 18 20.55 1.54 17.05
N ASN A 19 19.93 1.75 15.89
CA ASN A 19 20.58 2.18 14.64
C ASN A 19 19.95 3.48 14.12
N LEU A 20 20.67 4.16 13.20
CA LEU A 20 20.09 5.25 12.42
C LEU A 20 19.04 4.67 11.47
N ASN A 21 17.85 5.27 11.47
CA ASN A 21 16.77 4.88 10.58
C ASN A 21 16.37 6.07 9.71
N LEU A 22 16.41 5.87 8.40
CA LEU A 22 15.93 6.82 7.40
C LEU A 22 14.62 6.30 6.82
N ARG A 23 13.62 7.17 6.76
CA ARG A 23 12.32 6.88 6.18
C ARG A 23 11.94 7.98 5.19
N LEU A 24 11.61 7.59 3.98
CA LEU A 24 10.94 8.44 3.01
C LEU A 24 9.43 8.30 3.21
N CYS A 25 8.77 9.43 3.46
CA CYS A 25 7.32 9.50 3.63
C CYS A 25 6.61 9.55 2.27
N PRO A 26 5.30 9.23 2.21
CA PRO A 26 4.53 9.26 0.96
C PRO A 26 4.48 10.63 0.27
N ASP A 27 4.59 11.71 1.04
CA ASP A 27 4.67 13.11 0.57
C ASP A 27 6.07 13.50 0.04
N GLY A 28 7.02 12.57 0.02
CA GLY A 28 8.40 12.83 -0.39
C GLY A 28 9.27 13.46 0.70
N SER A 29 8.74 13.74 1.89
CA SER A 29 9.53 14.20 3.03
C SER A 29 10.41 13.09 3.58
N VAL A 30 11.56 13.47 4.15
CA VAL A 30 12.54 12.52 4.73
C VAL A 30 12.56 12.70 6.23
N THR A 31 12.37 11.61 6.96
CA THR A 31 12.54 11.59 8.42
C THR A 31 13.71 10.69 8.81
N VAL A 32 14.53 11.17 9.74
CA VAL A 32 15.67 10.41 10.27
C VAL A 32 15.51 10.26 11.77
N SER A 33 15.52 9.04 12.24
CA SER A 33 15.52 8.73 13.69
C SER A 33 16.91 8.24 14.09
N ILE A 34 17.49 8.88 15.12
CA ILE A 34 18.81 8.56 15.62
C ILE A 34 18.80 8.21 17.11
N PRO A 35 19.71 7.34 17.57
CA PRO A 35 19.95 7.10 18.99
C PRO A 35 20.40 8.38 19.71
N LYS A 36 20.21 8.46 21.04
CA LYS A 36 20.59 9.63 21.83
C LYS A 36 22.11 9.95 21.75
N ARG A 37 22.96 8.93 21.57
CA ARG A 37 24.42 9.03 21.51
C ARG A 37 24.99 9.51 20.18
N VAL A 38 24.21 9.48 19.11
CA VAL A 38 24.66 9.86 17.76
C VAL A 38 24.68 11.38 17.63
N THR A 39 25.76 11.90 17.06
CA THR A 39 25.96 13.33 16.82
C THR A 39 25.15 13.82 15.62
N LEU A 40 24.95 15.12 15.52
CA LEU A 40 24.27 15.73 14.37
C LEU A 40 25.09 15.54 13.08
N ALA A 41 26.41 15.64 13.17
CA ALA A 41 27.31 15.44 12.03
C ALA A 41 27.27 14.00 11.48
N GLU A 42 27.13 13.01 12.35
CA GLU A 42 26.93 11.62 11.91
C GLU A 42 25.57 11.41 11.23
N ALA A 43 24.53 12.09 11.70
CA ALA A 43 23.22 12.06 11.05
C ALA A 43 23.26 12.72 9.67
N ASP A 44 23.92 13.87 9.51
CA ASP A 44 24.10 14.55 8.24
C ASP A 44 24.87 13.65 7.26
N ARG A 45 26.00 13.09 7.68
CA ARG A 45 26.82 12.18 6.85
C ARG A 45 26.00 10.93 6.41
N PHE A 46 25.17 10.40 7.30
CA PHE A 46 24.30 9.29 6.97
C PHE A 46 23.27 9.66 5.89
N VAL A 47 22.70 10.86 5.92
CA VAL A 47 21.80 11.36 4.88
C VAL A 47 22.55 11.58 3.57
N GLU A 48 23.74 12.17 3.59
CA GLU A 48 24.60 12.37 2.42
C GLU A 48 24.93 11.06 1.73
N GLN A 49 25.35 10.04 2.48
CA GLN A 49 25.63 8.70 1.95
C GLN A 49 24.43 8.03 1.30
N ASN A 50 23.22 8.43 1.68
CA ASN A 50 21.97 7.88 1.13
C ASN A 50 21.28 8.85 0.16
N ALA A 51 21.90 9.99 -0.18
CA ALA A 51 21.24 11.05 -0.96
C ALA A 51 20.74 10.56 -2.33
N ASP A 52 21.52 9.78 -3.06
CA ASP A 52 21.13 9.25 -4.37
C ASP A 52 19.99 8.24 -4.25
N ARG A 53 20.02 7.37 -3.23
CA ARG A 53 18.92 6.45 -2.94
C ARG A 53 17.63 7.22 -2.62
N ILE A 54 17.74 8.33 -1.88
CA ILE A 54 16.59 9.20 -1.56
C ILE A 54 16.05 9.86 -2.82
N ARG A 55 16.91 10.41 -3.69
CA ARG A 55 16.51 11.03 -4.96
C ARG A 55 15.79 10.03 -5.87
N GLN A 56 16.38 8.84 -6.05
CA GLN A 56 15.74 7.77 -6.82
C GLN A 56 14.40 7.33 -6.22
N ALA A 57 14.33 7.21 -4.89
CA ALA A 57 13.09 6.85 -4.21
C ALA A 57 12.02 7.94 -4.33
N ARG A 58 12.39 9.24 -4.27
CA ARG A 58 11.49 10.38 -4.54
C ARG A 58 10.97 10.36 -5.97
N GLN A 59 11.85 10.11 -6.94
CA GLN A 59 11.45 9.98 -8.34
C GLN A 59 10.44 8.84 -8.53
N ARG A 60 10.67 7.70 -7.88
CA ARG A 60 9.71 6.57 -7.89
C ARG A 60 8.38 6.91 -7.21
N LEU A 61 8.38 7.78 -6.18
CA LEU A 61 7.15 8.26 -5.55
C LEU A 61 6.34 9.12 -6.52
N GLY A 62 6.98 10.05 -7.24
CA GLY A 62 6.34 10.88 -8.26
C GLY A 62 5.75 10.09 -9.43
N CYS A 63 6.26 8.87 -9.67
CA CYS A 63 5.74 7.94 -10.68
C CYS A 63 4.71 6.94 -10.13
N ARG A 64 4.30 7.05 -8.86
CA ARG A 64 3.28 6.15 -8.31
C ARG A 64 1.93 6.42 -8.97
N PRO A 65 1.18 5.37 -9.32
CA PRO A 65 -0.21 5.53 -9.72
C PRO A 65 -0.98 6.33 -8.66
N GLU A 66 -1.86 7.21 -9.10
CA GLU A 66 -2.58 8.12 -8.20
C GLU A 66 -3.41 7.38 -7.16
N TYR A 67 -4.02 6.25 -7.51
CA TYR A 67 -4.77 5.40 -6.58
C TYR A 67 -3.91 4.82 -5.42
N LEU A 68 -2.58 4.88 -5.52
CA LEU A 68 -1.65 4.52 -4.44
C LEU A 68 -1.27 5.71 -3.53
N GLN A 69 -1.65 6.92 -3.91
CA GLN A 69 -1.32 8.16 -3.22
C GLN A 69 -2.46 8.57 -2.28
N ILE A 70 -2.72 7.76 -1.26
CA ILE A 70 -3.75 8.03 -0.26
C ILE A 70 -3.23 9.12 0.69
N PRO A 71 -3.85 10.30 0.77
CA PRO A 71 -3.43 11.38 1.67
C PRO A 71 -3.66 11.01 3.13
N ALA A 72 -3.06 11.76 4.05
CA ALA A 72 -3.36 11.63 5.47
C ALA A 72 -4.79 12.09 5.79
N GLU A 73 -5.21 13.17 5.14
CA GLU A 73 -6.52 13.82 5.29
C GLU A 73 -7.05 14.24 3.91
N TYR A 74 -8.36 14.17 3.75
CA TYR A 74 -9.10 14.62 2.58
C TYR A 74 -9.80 15.94 2.86
N GLN A 75 -9.81 16.81 1.87
CA GLN A 75 -10.60 18.04 1.84
C GLN A 75 -11.83 17.86 0.95
N ASP A 76 -12.82 18.76 1.09
CA ASP A 76 -13.94 18.82 0.14
C ASP A 76 -13.40 19.16 -1.26
N GLY A 77 -13.85 18.43 -2.27
CA GLY A 77 -13.41 18.56 -3.65
C GLY A 77 -12.16 17.74 -4.02
N ASP A 78 -11.50 17.09 -3.07
CA ASP A 78 -10.36 16.22 -3.35
C ASP A 78 -10.76 15.01 -4.22
N GLN A 79 -9.75 14.44 -4.90
CA GLN A 79 -9.91 13.20 -5.64
C GLN A 79 -9.85 12.00 -4.67
N PHE A 80 -10.84 11.13 -4.77
CA PHE A 80 -10.95 9.89 -4.02
C PHE A 80 -11.00 8.70 -4.96
N TRP A 81 -10.13 7.73 -4.76
CA TRP A 81 -10.08 6.52 -5.57
C TRP A 81 -10.89 5.40 -4.92
N LEU A 82 -11.81 4.82 -5.67
CA LEU A 82 -12.55 3.63 -5.28
C LEU A 82 -12.49 2.60 -6.42
N PHE A 83 -11.91 1.43 -6.14
CA PHE A 83 -11.68 0.36 -7.11
C PHE A 83 -10.97 0.83 -8.40
N GLY A 84 -9.99 1.74 -8.24
CA GLY A 84 -9.23 2.30 -9.35
C GLY A 84 -9.97 3.36 -10.17
N VAL A 85 -11.19 3.71 -9.77
CA VAL A 85 -11.97 4.79 -10.40
C VAL A 85 -11.87 6.05 -9.54
N PRO A 86 -11.52 7.21 -10.15
CA PRO A 86 -11.46 8.48 -9.45
C PRO A 86 -12.87 9.07 -9.28
N TYR A 87 -13.15 9.57 -8.10
CA TYR A 87 -14.38 10.31 -7.76
C TYR A 87 -14.02 11.64 -7.12
N ARG A 88 -14.81 12.67 -7.37
CA ARG A 88 -14.73 13.93 -6.65
C ARG A 88 -15.39 13.77 -5.29
N LEU A 89 -14.67 14.08 -4.23
CA LEU A 89 -15.17 13.96 -2.86
C LEU A 89 -16.04 15.17 -2.49
N ARG A 90 -17.20 14.90 -1.89
CA ARG A 90 -18.07 15.90 -1.26
C ARG A 90 -18.20 15.57 0.22
N LEU A 91 -17.68 16.45 1.06
CA LEU A 91 -17.71 16.29 2.52
C LEU A 91 -18.75 17.19 3.16
N GLY A 92 -19.24 16.78 4.32
CA GLY A 92 -20.20 17.57 5.12
C GLY A 92 -21.62 17.61 4.55
N VAL A 93 -21.95 16.75 3.57
CA VAL A 93 -23.30 16.65 3.04
C VAL A 93 -24.23 15.98 4.05
N THR A 94 -25.51 16.34 4.05
CA THR A 94 -26.51 15.69 4.90
C THR A 94 -27.02 14.41 4.22
N GLY A 95 -27.32 13.38 5.00
CA GLY A 95 -27.91 12.12 4.50
C GLY A 95 -26.96 10.96 4.47
N GLU A 96 -27.20 10.02 3.57
CA GLU A 96 -26.42 8.81 3.41
C GLU A 96 -25.22 9.01 2.47
N ILE A 97 -24.25 8.07 2.53
CA ILE A 97 -23.16 8.02 1.57
C ILE A 97 -23.69 7.69 0.20
N THR A 98 -23.46 8.54 -0.78
CA THR A 98 -23.89 8.35 -2.17
C THR A 98 -22.73 8.41 -3.14
N LEU A 99 -22.82 7.58 -4.18
CA LEU A 99 -21.87 7.53 -5.28
C LEU A 99 -22.66 7.73 -6.59
N ARG A 100 -22.60 8.92 -7.16
CA ARG A 100 -23.36 9.31 -8.37
C ARG A 100 -22.57 10.30 -9.20
N ASP A 101 -22.68 10.20 -10.50
CA ASP A 101 -22.19 11.19 -11.47
C ASP A 101 -20.70 11.58 -11.28
N GLY A 102 -19.86 10.61 -10.87
CA GLY A 102 -18.44 10.84 -10.61
C GLY A 102 -18.14 11.52 -9.27
N GLU A 103 -19.14 11.71 -8.42
CA GLU A 103 -18.97 12.26 -7.07
C GLU A 103 -19.24 11.19 -5.99
N LEU A 104 -18.40 11.21 -4.94
CA LEU A 104 -18.61 10.48 -3.70
C LEU A 104 -18.96 11.45 -2.59
N SER A 105 -20.22 11.44 -2.17
CA SER A 105 -20.72 12.29 -1.09
C SER A 105 -20.71 11.57 0.24
N LEU A 106 -20.02 12.16 1.23
CA LEU A 106 -19.86 11.60 2.58
C LEU A 106 -20.40 12.57 3.63
N PRO A 107 -21.23 12.11 4.59
CA PRO A 107 -21.74 12.93 5.68
C PRO A 107 -20.69 13.12 6.80
N PHE A 108 -19.45 13.36 6.42
CA PHE A 108 -18.32 13.54 7.34
C PHE A 108 -17.76 14.95 7.16
N PRO A 109 -17.40 15.66 8.25
CA PRO A 109 -16.83 16.99 8.14
C PRO A 109 -15.42 16.95 7.53
N ALA A 110 -15.04 18.03 6.83
CA ALA A 110 -13.67 18.26 6.39
C ALA A 110 -12.85 18.95 7.53
N PRO A 111 -11.53 18.66 7.66
CA PRO A 111 -10.80 17.60 6.94
C PRO A 111 -11.18 16.19 7.42
N LEU A 112 -11.27 15.27 6.48
CA LEU A 112 -11.57 13.87 6.80
C LEU A 112 -10.27 13.05 6.83
N SER A 113 -9.92 12.51 7.98
CA SER A 113 -8.77 11.61 8.09
C SER A 113 -8.98 10.35 7.25
N SER A 114 -7.98 9.96 6.46
CA SER A 114 -7.99 8.69 5.74
C SER A 114 -8.04 7.45 6.66
N ARG A 115 -7.88 7.67 7.98
CA ARG A 115 -8.00 6.65 9.03
C ARG A 115 -9.28 6.78 9.84
N ASP A 116 -10.22 7.63 9.43
CA ASP A 116 -11.50 7.76 10.11
C ASP A 116 -12.20 6.39 10.19
N PRO A 117 -12.62 5.95 11.38
CA PRO A 117 -13.26 4.63 11.55
C PRO A 117 -14.56 4.48 10.75
N ARG A 118 -15.28 5.58 10.48
CA ARG A 118 -16.51 5.58 9.68
C ARG A 118 -16.19 5.34 8.21
N LEU A 119 -15.17 6.03 7.67
CA LEU A 119 -14.67 5.80 6.32
C LEU A 119 -14.12 4.38 6.18
N THR A 120 -13.31 3.93 7.13
CA THR A 120 -12.76 2.56 7.17
C THR A 120 -13.88 1.51 7.13
N ARG A 121 -14.94 1.69 7.93
CA ARG A 121 -16.09 0.76 7.97
C ARG A 121 -16.85 0.76 6.65
N TRP A 122 -17.04 1.92 6.04
CA TRP A 122 -17.69 2.01 4.74
C TRP A 122 -16.85 1.33 3.65
N LEU A 123 -15.56 1.62 3.58
CA LEU A 123 -14.64 0.96 2.63
C LEU A 123 -14.62 -0.57 2.80
N ASN A 124 -14.63 -1.06 4.03
CA ASN A 124 -14.67 -2.50 4.29
C ASN A 124 -15.96 -3.13 3.75
N ARG A 125 -17.11 -2.46 3.91
CA ARG A 125 -18.39 -2.94 3.34
C ARG A 125 -18.38 -3.01 1.81
N GLN A 126 -17.65 -2.11 1.15
CA GLN A 126 -17.49 -2.15 -0.31
C GLN A 126 -16.51 -3.26 -0.72
N LEU A 127 -15.40 -3.39 -0.02
CA LEU A 127 -14.29 -4.27 -0.38
C LEU A 127 -14.57 -5.76 -0.09
N GLU A 128 -15.27 -6.06 1.00
CA GLU A 128 -15.47 -7.44 1.46
C GLU A 128 -16.16 -8.35 0.41
N PRO A 129 -17.29 -7.95 -0.22
CA PRO A 129 -17.92 -8.78 -1.24
C PRO A 129 -17.02 -8.99 -2.45
N VAL A 130 -16.29 -7.98 -2.88
CA VAL A 130 -15.35 -8.06 -4.00
C VAL A 130 -14.24 -9.08 -3.72
N LEU A 131 -13.62 -9.02 -2.54
CA LEU A 131 -12.58 -9.98 -2.14
C LEU A 131 -13.13 -11.40 -2.02
N ARG A 132 -14.32 -11.58 -1.46
CA ARG A 132 -14.95 -12.90 -1.35
C ARG A 132 -15.21 -13.53 -2.71
N GLU A 133 -15.69 -12.76 -3.67
CA GLU A 133 -15.91 -13.21 -5.04
C GLU A 133 -14.59 -13.61 -5.71
N MET A 134 -13.56 -12.77 -5.64
CA MET A 134 -12.23 -13.04 -6.19
C MET A 134 -11.61 -14.31 -5.58
N ILE A 135 -11.67 -14.45 -4.26
CA ILE A 135 -11.16 -15.63 -3.55
C ILE A 135 -11.93 -16.87 -3.99
N ALA A 136 -13.25 -16.81 -4.06
CA ALA A 136 -14.09 -17.93 -4.52
C ALA A 136 -13.71 -18.39 -5.94
N GLY A 137 -13.39 -17.45 -6.84
CA GLY A 137 -12.92 -17.74 -8.19
C GLY A 137 -11.51 -18.38 -8.25
N LEU A 138 -10.65 -18.08 -7.27
CA LEU A 138 -9.29 -18.61 -7.18
C LEU A 138 -9.20 -19.97 -6.45
N VAL A 139 -10.14 -20.27 -5.55
CA VAL A 139 -10.14 -21.51 -4.74
C VAL A 139 -10.08 -22.79 -5.57
N PRO A 140 -10.83 -22.94 -6.68
CA PRO A 140 -10.72 -24.16 -7.52
C PRO A 140 -9.33 -24.36 -8.09
N ARG A 141 -8.65 -23.28 -8.49
CA ARG A 141 -7.28 -23.33 -9.00
C ARG A 141 -6.29 -23.71 -7.89
N LEU A 142 -6.47 -23.17 -6.68
CA LEU A 142 -5.69 -23.54 -5.51
C LEU A 142 -5.84 -25.02 -5.20
N ALA A 143 -7.05 -25.55 -5.19
CA ALA A 143 -7.35 -26.93 -4.87
C ALA A 143 -6.67 -27.95 -5.82
N ALA A 144 -6.29 -27.54 -7.02
CA ALA A 144 -5.59 -28.38 -7.98
C ALA A 144 -4.15 -28.76 -7.55
N PHE A 145 -3.54 -28.02 -6.61
CA PHE A 145 -2.17 -28.27 -6.16
C PHE A 145 -1.93 -28.06 -4.65
N CYS A 146 -2.94 -27.60 -3.92
CA CYS A 146 -2.86 -27.39 -2.47
C CYS A 146 -4.12 -27.91 -1.79
N PRO A 147 -4.00 -28.87 -0.83
CA PRO A 147 -5.15 -29.39 -0.09
C PRO A 147 -5.70 -28.42 0.95
N ARG A 148 -4.93 -27.39 1.31
CA ARG A 148 -5.33 -26.38 2.30
C ARG A 148 -6.38 -25.45 1.70
N ARG A 149 -7.31 -25.03 2.54
CA ARG A 149 -8.38 -24.10 2.15
C ARG A 149 -8.22 -22.77 2.87
N PRO A 150 -8.64 -21.66 2.24
CA PRO A 150 -8.71 -20.39 2.94
C PRO A 150 -9.73 -20.48 4.09
N GLY A 151 -9.38 -19.88 5.21
CA GLY A 151 -10.21 -19.77 6.40
C GLY A 151 -10.95 -18.44 6.45
N GLU A 152 -11.01 -17.84 7.65
CA GLU A 152 -11.70 -16.57 7.86
C GLU A 152 -11.00 -15.41 7.12
N LEU A 153 -11.80 -14.56 6.48
CA LEU A 153 -11.36 -13.31 5.87
C LEU A 153 -11.64 -12.16 6.83
N ARG A 154 -10.61 -11.37 7.12
CA ARG A 154 -10.71 -10.16 7.95
C ARG A 154 -10.13 -8.95 7.25
N LEU A 155 -10.81 -7.82 7.37
CA LEU A 155 -10.38 -6.53 6.89
C LEU A 155 -9.83 -5.68 8.03
N ARG A 156 -8.67 -5.06 7.82
CA ARG A 156 -8.01 -4.19 8.79
C ARG A 156 -7.32 -3.03 8.09
N LEU A 157 -7.26 -1.88 8.70
CA LEU A 157 -6.46 -0.78 8.19
C LEU A 157 -4.97 -1.08 8.43
N MET A 158 -4.27 -1.55 7.39
CA MET A 158 -2.83 -1.83 7.43
C MET A 158 -2.06 -0.81 6.58
N THR A 159 -0.91 -0.34 7.08
CA THR A 159 -0.10 0.68 6.40
C THR A 159 1.16 0.13 5.75
N SER A 160 1.66 -1.02 6.22
CA SER A 160 2.94 -1.62 5.79
C SER A 160 2.79 -2.77 4.81
N ARG A 161 1.60 -3.32 4.64
CA ARG A 161 1.32 -4.46 3.76
C ARG A 161 -0.11 -4.40 3.23
N TRP A 162 -0.36 -5.10 2.12
CA TRP A 162 -1.67 -5.19 1.49
C TRP A 162 -2.51 -6.36 2.02
N GLY A 163 -1.85 -7.44 2.43
CA GLY A 163 -2.47 -8.60 3.02
C GLY A 163 -1.53 -9.39 3.92
N SER A 164 -2.03 -10.45 4.50
CA SER A 164 -1.26 -11.52 5.16
C SER A 164 -2.10 -12.78 5.25
N CYS A 165 -1.46 -13.92 5.09
CA CYS A 165 -2.04 -15.24 5.28
C CYS A 165 -1.37 -15.92 6.48
N ASN A 166 -2.15 -16.64 7.28
CA ASN A 166 -1.63 -17.62 8.22
C ASN A 166 -1.67 -19.01 7.57
N PRO A 167 -0.54 -19.58 7.14
CA PRO A 167 -0.55 -20.86 6.40
C PRO A 167 -1.07 -22.04 7.23
N ARG A 168 -1.07 -21.93 8.57
CA ARG A 168 -1.54 -23.00 9.45
C ARG A 168 -3.05 -23.00 9.65
N THR A 169 -3.64 -21.83 9.83
CA THR A 169 -5.08 -21.68 10.07
C THR A 169 -5.88 -21.34 8.81
N GLY A 170 -5.21 -20.91 7.74
CA GLY A 170 -5.85 -20.40 6.53
C GLY A 170 -6.40 -18.99 6.66
N GLU A 171 -6.27 -18.36 7.83
CA GLU A 171 -6.82 -17.02 8.08
C GLU A 171 -6.16 -15.97 7.19
N LEU A 172 -7.01 -15.18 6.51
CA LEU A 172 -6.62 -14.17 5.55
C LEU A 172 -6.94 -12.78 6.11
N HIS A 173 -5.95 -11.91 6.16
CA HIS A 173 -6.16 -10.49 6.49
C HIS A 173 -5.86 -9.64 5.28
N PHE A 174 -6.72 -8.67 4.98
CA PHE A 174 -6.51 -7.71 3.89
C PHE A 174 -6.61 -6.28 4.40
N SER A 175 -5.83 -5.40 3.80
CA SER A 175 -5.85 -3.98 4.12
C SER A 175 -7.09 -3.31 3.53
N THR A 176 -7.82 -2.54 4.33
CA THR A 176 -8.89 -1.65 3.87
C THR A 176 -8.45 -0.77 2.69
N ARG A 177 -7.17 -0.41 2.62
CA ARG A 177 -6.59 0.41 1.54
C ARG A 177 -6.67 -0.24 0.16
N LEU A 178 -6.92 -1.55 0.08
CA LEU A 178 -7.19 -2.24 -1.19
C LEU A 178 -8.40 -1.66 -1.92
N ALA A 179 -9.37 -1.10 -1.21
CA ALA A 179 -10.54 -0.48 -1.82
C ALA A 179 -10.21 0.70 -2.76
N HIS A 180 -9.01 1.29 -2.66
CA HIS A 180 -8.55 2.33 -3.58
C HIS A 180 -7.97 1.78 -4.89
N LEU A 181 -7.61 0.49 -4.93
CA LEU A 181 -6.90 -0.13 -6.04
C LEU A 181 -7.84 -0.64 -7.13
N PRO A 182 -7.37 -0.72 -8.39
CA PRO A 182 -8.09 -1.42 -9.45
C PRO A 182 -8.35 -2.90 -9.09
N PRO A 183 -9.47 -3.48 -9.56
CA PRO A 183 -9.83 -4.87 -9.27
C PRO A 183 -8.72 -5.88 -9.59
N GLU A 184 -7.99 -5.69 -10.69
CA GLU A 184 -6.87 -6.56 -11.06
C GLU A 184 -5.75 -6.55 -10.03
N ALA A 185 -5.45 -5.40 -9.42
CA ALA A 185 -4.44 -5.30 -8.38
C ALA A 185 -4.93 -5.97 -7.08
N ILE A 186 -6.22 -5.83 -6.74
CA ILE A 186 -6.85 -6.49 -5.59
C ILE A 186 -6.78 -8.00 -5.74
N GLU A 187 -7.17 -8.53 -6.92
CA GLU A 187 -7.11 -9.96 -7.21
C GLU A 187 -5.66 -10.49 -7.18
N GLY A 188 -4.69 -9.69 -7.64
CA GLY A 188 -3.27 -9.99 -7.50
C GLY A 188 -2.84 -10.18 -6.05
N VAL A 189 -3.31 -9.33 -5.13
CA VAL A 189 -3.06 -9.48 -3.69
C VAL A 189 -3.79 -10.71 -3.14
N ALA A 190 -5.03 -10.96 -3.54
CA ALA A 190 -5.76 -12.15 -3.11
C ALA A 190 -5.05 -13.45 -3.52
N ALA A 191 -4.55 -13.52 -4.77
CA ALA A 191 -3.76 -14.66 -5.26
C ALA A 191 -2.45 -14.83 -4.48
N HIS A 192 -1.77 -13.72 -4.13
CA HIS A 192 -0.57 -13.72 -3.30
C HIS A 192 -0.82 -14.37 -1.93
N GLU A 193 -1.85 -13.92 -1.24
CA GLU A 193 -2.16 -14.45 0.09
C GLU A 193 -2.64 -15.90 0.04
N LEU A 194 -3.38 -16.29 -0.99
CA LEU A 194 -3.77 -17.69 -1.20
C LEU A 194 -2.60 -18.60 -1.50
N ALA A 195 -1.59 -18.13 -2.27
CA ALA A 195 -0.38 -18.89 -2.56
C ALA A 195 0.41 -19.28 -1.30
N HIS A 196 0.35 -18.45 -0.24
CA HIS A 196 0.96 -18.77 1.05
C HIS A 196 0.38 -20.01 1.74
N LEU A 197 -0.83 -20.43 1.37
CA LEU A 197 -1.37 -21.71 1.83
C LEU A 197 -0.58 -22.91 1.29
N ALA A 198 -0.03 -22.78 0.09
CA ALA A 198 0.81 -23.83 -0.51
C ALA A 198 2.29 -23.65 -0.14
N VAL A 199 2.81 -22.42 -0.23
CA VAL A 199 4.22 -22.08 -0.04
C VAL A 199 4.33 -20.87 0.91
N PRO A 200 4.78 -21.08 2.17
CA PRO A 200 4.81 -20.01 3.18
C PRO A 200 5.83 -18.89 2.94
N ASP A 201 6.90 -19.16 2.24
CA ASP A 201 7.98 -18.22 1.93
C ASP A 201 7.84 -17.63 0.51
N HIS A 202 8.63 -16.61 0.19
CA HIS A 202 8.65 -15.97 -1.14
C HIS A 202 9.74 -16.57 -2.04
N SER A 203 9.92 -17.88 -2.01
CA SER A 203 10.83 -18.63 -2.89
C SER A 203 10.36 -18.66 -4.36
N ALA A 204 11.18 -19.22 -5.24
CA ALA A 204 10.77 -19.46 -6.64
C ALA A 204 9.49 -20.32 -6.74
N ALA A 205 9.33 -21.31 -5.83
CA ALA A 205 8.13 -22.13 -5.75
C ALA A 205 6.87 -21.31 -5.41
N PHE A 206 7.00 -20.28 -4.57
CA PHE A 206 5.90 -19.36 -4.27
C PHE A 206 5.42 -18.62 -5.53
N TYR A 207 6.33 -18.05 -6.30
CA TYR A 207 5.96 -17.33 -7.52
C TYR A 207 5.34 -18.26 -8.56
N GLN A 208 5.84 -19.50 -8.70
CA GLN A 208 5.22 -20.53 -9.53
C GLN A 208 3.80 -20.88 -9.06
N ALA A 209 3.60 -21.03 -7.74
CA ALA A 209 2.27 -21.28 -7.17
C ALA A 209 1.31 -20.09 -7.43
N THR A 210 1.81 -18.86 -7.30
CA THR A 210 1.00 -17.65 -7.56
C THR A 210 0.62 -17.55 -9.03
N GLU A 211 1.53 -17.86 -9.96
CA GLU A 211 1.25 -17.86 -11.41
C GLU A 211 0.30 -18.99 -11.81
N ARG A 212 0.28 -20.13 -11.10
CA ARG A 212 -0.75 -21.16 -11.27
C ARG A 212 -2.14 -20.66 -10.88
N LEU A 213 -2.23 -19.83 -9.82
CA LEU A 213 -3.47 -19.20 -9.42
C LEU A 213 -3.90 -18.13 -10.42
N LEU A 214 -2.95 -17.32 -10.86
CA LEU A 214 -3.19 -16.13 -11.66
C LEU A 214 -2.03 -15.95 -12.67
N PRO A 215 -2.18 -16.42 -13.91
CA PRO A 215 -1.08 -16.43 -14.89
C PRO A 215 -0.46 -15.07 -15.19
N ASP A 216 -1.23 -13.98 -15.06
CA ASP A 216 -0.75 -12.61 -15.25
C ASP A 216 -0.34 -11.92 -13.93
N TYR A 217 -0.07 -12.69 -12.87
CA TYR A 217 0.34 -12.18 -11.56
C TYR A 217 1.52 -11.18 -11.61
N PRO A 218 2.60 -11.38 -12.40
CA PRO A 218 3.70 -10.41 -12.47
C PRO A 218 3.23 -9.01 -12.92
N ARG A 219 2.31 -8.94 -13.88
CA ARG A 219 1.70 -7.68 -14.34
C ARG A 219 0.90 -7.03 -13.21
N ARG A 220 0.07 -7.80 -12.51
CA ARG A 220 -0.76 -7.29 -11.41
C ARG A 220 0.07 -6.85 -10.21
N GLN A 221 1.13 -7.57 -9.89
CA GLN A 221 2.07 -7.18 -8.85
C GLN A 221 2.78 -5.85 -9.18
N ALA A 222 3.07 -5.61 -10.46
CA ALA A 222 3.68 -4.35 -10.91
C ALA A 222 2.75 -3.15 -10.66
N MET A 223 1.42 -3.31 -10.68
CA MET A 223 0.45 -2.25 -10.38
C MET A 223 0.56 -1.73 -8.92
N LEU A 224 1.12 -2.52 -8.02
CA LEU A 224 1.33 -2.16 -6.61
C LEU A 224 2.67 -1.45 -6.36
N ARG A 225 3.49 -1.31 -7.41
CA ARG A 225 4.82 -0.69 -7.35
C ARG A 225 4.86 0.53 -8.26
N PRO A 226 5.67 1.55 -7.93
CA PRO A 226 5.94 2.60 -8.89
C PRO A 226 6.57 2.01 -10.16
N PRO A 227 6.24 2.52 -11.37
CA PRO A 227 6.86 2.07 -12.60
C PRO A 227 8.38 2.17 -12.50
N VAL A 228 9.07 1.08 -12.83
CA VAL A 228 10.52 1.07 -12.96
C VAL A 228 10.80 1.63 -14.36
N HIS A 229 11.19 2.90 -14.45
CA HIS A 229 11.79 3.38 -15.70
C HIS A 229 13.12 2.63 -15.88
N PRO A 230 13.33 1.93 -17.01
CA PRO A 230 14.63 1.41 -17.30
C PRO A 230 15.60 2.60 -17.34
N THR A 231 16.59 2.61 -16.46
CA THR A 231 17.72 3.51 -16.60
C THR A 231 18.28 3.30 -18.01
N PRO A 232 18.45 4.34 -18.84
CA PRO A 232 19.20 4.20 -20.08
C PRO A 232 20.54 3.57 -19.71
N LYS A 233 20.87 2.41 -20.30
CA LYS A 233 22.24 1.91 -20.24
C LYS A 233 23.06 2.98 -20.94
N GLU A 234 23.98 3.64 -20.21
CA GLU A 234 25.01 4.44 -20.84
C GLU A 234 25.71 3.56 -21.87
N PRO A 235 25.88 4.05 -23.10
CA PRO A 235 26.69 3.33 -24.08
C PRO A 235 28.12 3.24 -23.56
N ALA A 236 28.69 2.03 -23.62
CA ALA A 236 30.07 1.74 -23.31
C ALA A 236 31.03 2.43 -24.30
#